data_e902fca39e21d703b187188af9a5222a
#
_entry.id   e902fca39e21d703b187188af9a5222a
#
_cell.length_a   1.000
_cell.length_b   1.000
_cell.length_c   1.000
_cell.angle_alpha   90.00
_cell.angle_beta   90.00
_cell.angle_gamma   90.00
#
_symmetry.space_group_name_H-M   'P 1'
#
loop_
_entity.id
_entity.type
_entity.pdbx_description
1 polymer ?
#
loop_
_entity_poly.entity_id
_entity_poly.type
_entity_poly.pdbx_seq_one_letter_code
_entity_poly.pdbx_strand_id
1 'polypeptide(L)'
;MDRTILHCDCNAFYASVECVLNPELKKVPMAVGGDEESRHGIILAKNELAKKYNIQTAETIWQAKKKCPDLVIVRPHHDLYYKYSKQVMDIYKRYTDYVESFGPDEAWLDVTGSKRLFGDGVKIANELRRIVREETGLTISVGVSFCKVFAKLGSDYKKPDATTVFSKSNWKQFIYPLSVRDLLFVGKKTGDELERLGVKTIGQLAKYDEHILVRHFGKAGNMLYRYANGLDSEPVKSIYEKEKVKSVGNGMTFRQDLVGEEDVRSGIYALSDSVAARLRRKNMKCTTVQILIKDPQFKSISRQKKLEKPTYVSRDIRNAAMELV
;
A
#
# COMPACT_ATOMS: atom_id res chain seq x y z
N MET A 1 -14.46 24.55 -12.43
CA MET A 1 -13.16 24.70 -11.73
C MET A 1 -12.32 23.46 -11.97
N ASP A 2 -11.04 23.65 -12.22
CA ASP A 2 -10.13 22.52 -12.33
C ASP A 2 -9.92 21.89 -10.96
N ARG A 3 -9.96 20.56 -10.89
CA ARG A 3 -9.72 19.81 -9.65
C ARG A 3 -8.29 20.04 -9.18
N THR A 4 -8.12 20.09 -7.87
CA THR A 4 -6.80 20.14 -7.22
C THR A 4 -6.71 18.95 -6.26
N ILE A 5 -6.01 17.91 -6.70
CA ILE A 5 -5.84 16.66 -5.96
C ILE A 5 -4.42 16.60 -5.43
N LEU A 6 -4.29 16.37 -4.15
CA LEU A 6 -3.02 16.04 -3.51
C LEU A 6 -2.95 14.53 -3.29
N HIS A 7 -1.74 13.97 -3.41
CA HIS A 7 -1.40 12.67 -2.87
C HIS A 7 -0.26 12.85 -1.87
N CYS A 8 -0.52 12.50 -0.61
CA CYS A 8 0.44 12.61 0.47
C CYS A 8 0.93 11.20 0.85
N ASP A 9 2.25 11.03 1.01
CA ASP A 9 2.88 9.71 1.25
C ASP A 9 4.01 9.89 2.27
N CYS A 10 3.95 9.16 3.40
CA CYS A 10 4.94 9.24 4.46
C CYS A 10 6.24 8.56 4.03
N ASN A 11 7.35 9.28 4.14
CA ASN A 11 8.65 8.76 3.71
C ASN A 11 9.13 7.63 4.62
N ALA A 12 9.34 6.43 4.05
CA ALA A 12 9.82 5.25 4.75
C ALA A 12 9.07 4.99 6.08
N PHE A 13 7.76 5.04 6.07
CA PHE A 13 6.84 5.21 7.19
C PHE A 13 7.25 4.41 8.44
N TYR A 14 7.28 3.07 8.40
CA TYR A 14 7.60 2.28 9.58
C TYR A 14 9.01 2.56 10.11
N ALA A 15 9.99 2.67 9.23
CA ALA A 15 11.35 3.00 9.63
C ALA A 15 11.46 4.41 10.24
N SER A 16 10.69 5.36 9.70
CA SER A 16 10.64 6.73 10.23
C SER A 16 10.00 6.78 11.61
N VAL A 17 8.93 6.03 11.85
CA VAL A 17 8.30 5.92 13.20
C VAL A 17 9.31 5.36 14.21
N GLU A 18 10.01 4.27 13.87
CA GLU A 18 11.05 3.73 14.77
C GLU A 18 12.18 4.74 15.04
N CYS A 19 12.58 5.50 14.02
CA CYS A 19 13.58 6.56 14.16
C CYS A 19 13.10 7.78 14.98
N VAL A 20 11.80 8.03 15.05
CA VAL A 20 11.21 9.05 15.93
C VAL A 20 11.27 8.58 17.38
N LEU A 21 10.95 7.30 17.61
CA LEU A 21 10.97 6.70 18.95
C LEU A 21 12.38 6.47 19.48
N ASN A 22 13.30 6.09 18.61
CA ASN A 22 14.73 5.91 18.93
C ASN A 22 15.61 6.67 17.93
N PRO A 23 16.02 7.91 18.23
CA PRO A 23 16.82 8.74 17.33
C PRO A 23 18.18 8.14 16.92
N GLU A 24 18.76 7.23 17.70
CA GLU A 24 20.03 6.57 17.36
C GLU A 24 19.92 5.73 16.08
N LEU A 25 18.71 5.21 15.76
CA LEU A 25 18.45 4.48 14.54
C LEU A 25 18.60 5.33 13.26
N LYS A 26 18.59 6.67 13.39
CA LYS A 26 18.88 7.58 12.26
C LYS A 26 20.35 7.57 11.85
N LYS A 27 21.24 7.15 12.73
CA LYS A 27 22.70 7.21 12.54
C LYS A 27 23.27 5.94 11.90
N VAL A 28 22.49 4.87 11.84
CA VAL A 28 22.91 3.56 11.32
C VAL A 28 21.99 3.07 10.21
N PRO A 29 22.46 2.22 9.28
CA PRO A 29 21.58 1.51 8.36
C PRO A 29 20.59 0.65 9.17
N MET A 30 19.28 0.94 9.05
CA MET A 30 18.26 0.18 9.75
C MET A 30 17.10 -0.19 8.85
N ALA A 31 16.47 -1.30 9.17
CA ALA A 31 15.24 -1.74 8.53
C ALA A 31 14.27 -2.31 9.56
N VAL A 32 12.98 -2.13 9.30
CA VAL A 32 11.92 -2.84 10.01
C VAL A 32 11.69 -4.16 9.30
N GLY A 33 11.74 -5.26 10.02
CA GLY A 33 11.58 -6.59 9.46
C GLY A 33 11.01 -7.57 10.45
N GLY A 34 10.62 -8.73 9.95
CA GLY A 34 10.14 -9.84 10.79
C GLY A 34 11.24 -10.41 11.68
N ASP A 35 10.97 -11.56 12.26
CA ASP A 35 11.94 -12.29 13.08
C ASP A 35 13.03 -12.88 12.18
N GLU A 36 14.30 -12.58 12.49
CA GLU A 36 15.46 -13.07 11.74
C GLU A 36 15.61 -14.59 11.83
N GLU A 37 15.27 -15.17 12.98
CA GLU A 37 15.31 -16.61 13.19
C GLU A 37 14.13 -17.34 12.52
N SER A 38 13.12 -16.59 12.08
CA SER A 38 12.00 -17.17 11.36
C SER A 38 12.35 -17.31 9.88
N ARG A 39 12.02 -18.45 9.30
CA ARG A 39 12.22 -18.81 7.87
C ARG A 39 11.79 -17.74 6.86
N HIS A 40 11.00 -16.76 7.27
CA HIS A 40 10.30 -15.82 6.38
C HIS A 40 10.41 -14.35 6.81
N GLY A 41 11.42 -14.00 7.60
CA GLY A 41 11.68 -12.59 7.92
C GLY A 41 11.99 -11.79 6.66
N ILE A 42 11.13 -10.84 6.30
CA ILE A 42 11.31 -9.92 5.17
C ILE A 42 11.43 -8.49 5.65
N ILE A 43 12.06 -7.66 4.83
CA ILE A 43 12.16 -6.21 5.04
C ILE A 43 10.80 -5.57 4.71
N LEU A 44 10.20 -4.89 5.69
CA LEU A 44 8.95 -4.14 5.54
C LEU A 44 9.20 -2.68 5.16
N ALA A 45 10.17 -2.05 5.80
CA ALA A 45 10.60 -0.68 5.53
C ALA A 45 12.08 -0.50 5.89
N LYS A 46 12.70 0.54 5.37
CA LYS A 46 14.11 0.84 5.61
C LYS A 46 14.36 2.34 5.62
N ASN A 47 15.38 2.79 6.38
CA ASN A 47 15.78 4.18 6.40
C ASN A 47 16.66 4.55 5.18
N GLU A 48 16.96 5.84 5.02
CA GLU A 48 17.73 6.35 3.89
C GLU A 48 19.18 5.80 3.86
N LEU A 49 19.76 5.48 5.03
CA LEU A 49 21.09 4.88 5.08
C LEU A 49 21.07 3.46 4.53
N ALA A 50 20.08 2.66 4.89
CA ALA A 50 19.92 1.30 4.37
C ALA A 50 19.59 1.27 2.87
N LYS A 51 18.89 2.29 2.34
CA LYS A 51 18.63 2.43 0.89
C LYS A 51 19.91 2.50 0.06
N LYS A 52 20.98 3.12 0.60
CA LYS A 52 22.29 3.24 -0.08
C LYS A 52 22.94 1.89 -0.39
N TYR A 53 22.57 0.85 0.35
CA TYR A 53 23.01 -0.53 0.13
C TYR A 53 22.09 -1.33 -0.80
N ASN A 54 21.19 -0.67 -1.56
CA ASN A 54 20.23 -1.33 -2.43
C ASN A 54 19.34 -2.37 -1.73
N ILE A 55 19.08 -2.19 -0.44
CA ILE A 55 18.12 -3.02 0.29
C ILE A 55 16.71 -2.75 -0.26
N GLN A 56 15.96 -3.81 -0.57
CA GLN A 56 14.63 -3.71 -1.15
C GLN A 56 13.55 -4.10 -0.12
N THR A 57 12.37 -3.49 -0.22
CA THR A 57 11.19 -3.97 0.50
C THR A 57 10.79 -5.33 -0.04
N ALA A 58 10.32 -6.21 0.84
CA ALA A 58 9.97 -7.60 0.58
C ALA A 58 11.14 -8.56 0.28
N GLU A 59 12.40 -8.11 0.27
CA GLU A 59 13.53 -9.05 0.27
C GLU A 59 13.72 -9.68 1.65
N THR A 60 14.35 -10.85 1.69
CA THR A 60 14.63 -11.54 2.95
C THR A 60 15.68 -10.79 3.77
N ILE A 61 15.58 -10.88 5.10
CA ILE A 61 16.58 -10.27 6.02
C ILE A 61 17.99 -10.78 5.69
N TRP A 62 18.12 -12.07 5.39
CA TRP A 62 19.39 -12.66 4.99
C TRP A 62 19.99 -12.01 3.72
N GLN A 63 19.17 -11.75 2.70
CA GLN A 63 19.64 -11.05 1.48
C GLN A 63 20.03 -9.60 1.79
N ALA A 64 19.26 -8.92 2.64
CA ALA A 64 19.56 -7.56 3.09
C ALA A 64 20.89 -7.49 3.86
N LYS A 65 21.13 -8.42 4.79
CA LYS A 65 22.38 -8.51 5.56
C LYS A 65 23.60 -8.86 4.71
N LYS A 66 23.44 -9.62 3.63
CA LYS A 66 24.51 -9.82 2.66
C LYS A 66 24.98 -8.52 2.01
N LYS A 67 24.06 -7.58 1.78
CA LYS A 67 24.36 -6.26 1.19
C LYS A 67 24.90 -5.29 2.24
N CYS A 68 24.44 -5.40 3.48
CA CYS A 68 24.82 -4.55 4.61
C CYS A 68 24.95 -5.42 5.86
N PRO A 69 26.14 -5.93 6.20
CA PRO A 69 26.35 -6.78 7.39
C PRO A 69 25.96 -6.11 8.71
N ASP A 70 26.18 -4.79 8.80
CA ASP A 70 25.85 -3.98 9.98
C ASP A 70 24.40 -3.49 10.00
N LEU A 71 23.51 -4.05 9.18
CA LEU A 71 22.11 -3.66 9.14
C LEU A 71 21.41 -3.99 10.45
N VAL A 72 20.90 -2.95 11.10
CA VAL A 72 20.09 -3.10 12.32
C VAL A 72 18.65 -3.45 11.93
N ILE A 73 18.16 -4.60 12.42
CA ILE A 73 16.78 -5.03 12.20
C ILE A 73 15.95 -4.70 13.45
N VAL A 74 14.85 -3.99 13.24
CA VAL A 74 13.87 -3.66 14.27
C VAL A 74 12.58 -4.43 14.01
N ARG A 75 12.04 -5.08 15.05
CA ARG A 75 10.73 -5.76 14.95
C ARG A 75 9.61 -4.74 14.77
N PRO A 76 8.58 -5.03 13.94
CA PRO A 76 7.51 -4.09 13.68
C PRO A 76 6.60 -3.89 14.89
N HIS A 77 6.28 -2.63 15.19
CA HIS A 77 5.32 -2.22 16.23
C HIS A 77 4.03 -1.70 15.58
N HIS A 78 3.21 -2.60 15.03
CA HIS A 78 2.02 -2.25 14.24
C HIS A 78 1.04 -1.34 14.97
N ASP A 79 0.87 -1.46 16.28
CA ASP A 79 -0.02 -0.60 17.07
C ASP A 79 0.47 0.86 17.08
N LEU A 80 1.79 1.07 17.14
CA LEU A 80 2.39 2.40 17.03
C LEU A 80 2.21 2.97 15.63
N TYR A 81 2.42 2.16 14.59
CA TYR A 81 2.21 2.59 13.21
C TYR A 81 0.76 3.00 12.96
N TYR A 82 -0.19 2.25 13.50
CA TYR A 82 -1.60 2.63 13.44
C TYR A 82 -1.87 3.98 14.13
N LYS A 83 -1.26 4.22 15.29
CA LYS A 83 -1.38 5.49 16.02
C LYS A 83 -0.85 6.67 15.20
N TYR A 84 0.36 6.54 14.65
CA TYR A 84 0.97 7.58 13.80
C TYR A 84 0.19 7.80 12.51
N SER A 85 -0.24 6.73 11.84
CA SER A 85 -1.13 6.79 10.68
C SER A 85 -2.38 7.62 10.98
N LYS A 86 -3.05 7.33 12.10
CA LYS A 86 -4.23 8.08 12.51
C LYS A 86 -3.94 9.56 12.75
N GLN A 87 -2.83 9.89 13.42
CA GLN A 87 -2.43 11.29 13.64
C GLN A 87 -2.23 12.04 12.31
N VAL A 88 -1.52 11.43 11.37
CA VAL A 88 -1.29 12.01 10.03
C VAL A 88 -2.62 12.21 9.28
N MET A 89 -3.51 11.20 9.28
CA MET A 89 -4.82 11.32 8.65
C MET A 89 -5.69 12.40 9.32
N ASP A 90 -5.61 12.57 10.64
CA ASP A 90 -6.34 13.63 11.36
C ASP A 90 -5.80 15.04 11.03
N ILE A 91 -4.49 15.17 10.70
CA ILE A 91 -3.93 16.42 10.17
C ILE A 91 -4.55 16.73 8.79
N TYR A 92 -4.63 15.75 7.89
CA TYR A 92 -5.18 15.94 6.55
C TYR A 92 -6.65 16.42 6.58
N LYS A 93 -7.46 15.87 7.49
CA LYS A 93 -8.87 16.25 7.67
C LYS A 93 -9.10 17.69 8.11
N ARG A 94 -8.08 18.39 8.57
CA ARG A 94 -8.18 19.83 8.89
C ARG A 94 -8.35 20.70 7.64
N TYR A 95 -7.98 20.16 6.46
CA TYR A 95 -7.97 20.90 5.19
C TYR A 95 -9.14 20.55 4.28
N THR A 96 -9.68 19.35 4.38
CA THR A 96 -10.79 18.88 3.54
C THR A 96 -11.45 17.64 4.13
N ASP A 97 -12.74 17.48 3.86
CA ASP A 97 -13.48 16.24 4.19
C ASP A 97 -13.28 15.14 3.12
N TYR A 98 -12.69 15.49 1.99
CA TYR A 98 -12.38 14.53 0.93
C TYR A 98 -10.96 13.98 1.13
N VAL A 99 -10.84 13.02 2.05
CA VAL A 99 -9.60 12.31 2.37
C VAL A 99 -9.82 10.83 2.17
N GLU A 100 -9.18 10.27 1.15
CA GLU A 100 -9.23 8.84 0.82
C GLU A 100 -7.90 8.18 1.13
N SER A 101 -7.89 7.33 2.16
CA SER A 101 -6.70 6.53 2.51
C SER A 101 -6.44 5.46 1.45
N PHE A 102 -5.18 5.29 1.05
CA PHE A 102 -4.75 4.24 0.13
C PHE A 102 -3.78 3.23 0.78
N GLY A 103 -3.54 3.39 2.06
CA GLY A 103 -2.69 2.56 2.89
C GLY A 103 -2.60 3.15 4.30
N PRO A 104 -1.74 2.63 5.16
CA PRO A 104 -1.55 3.19 6.49
C PRO A 104 -0.84 4.55 6.47
N ASP A 105 -0.12 4.88 5.41
CA ASP A 105 0.83 5.99 5.33
C ASP A 105 0.59 6.93 4.14
N GLU A 106 -0.42 6.67 3.31
CA GLU A 106 -0.71 7.47 2.14
C GLU A 106 -2.21 7.75 1.95
N ALA A 107 -2.52 8.91 1.40
CA ALA A 107 -3.90 9.32 1.11
C ALA A 107 -3.97 10.31 -0.05
N TRP A 108 -5.10 10.27 -0.77
CA TRP A 108 -5.52 11.36 -1.64
C TRP A 108 -6.38 12.36 -0.88
N LEU A 109 -6.19 13.64 -1.22
CA LEU A 109 -6.98 14.75 -0.73
C LEU A 109 -7.53 15.55 -1.91
N ASP A 110 -8.82 15.80 -1.97
CA ASP A 110 -9.37 16.80 -2.89
C ASP A 110 -9.50 18.13 -2.15
N VAL A 111 -8.63 19.08 -2.50
CA VAL A 111 -8.59 20.43 -1.89
C VAL A 111 -9.15 21.50 -2.82
N THR A 112 -9.90 21.11 -3.85
CA THR A 112 -10.50 22.04 -4.83
C THR A 112 -11.34 23.11 -4.13
N GLY A 113 -12.17 22.71 -3.17
CA GLY A 113 -13.01 23.62 -2.39
C GLY A 113 -12.28 24.39 -1.28
N SER A 114 -11.06 23.97 -0.93
CA SER A 114 -10.32 24.49 0.23
C SER A 114 -9.54 25.78 -0.07
N LYS A 115 -9.44 26.16 -1.36
CA LYS A 115 -8.59 27.25 -1.85
C LYS A 115 -8.86 28.59 -1.15
N ARG A 116 -10.11 28.90 -0.86
CA ARG A 116 -10.48 30.19 -0.22
C ARG A 116 -10.00 30.30 1.23
N LEU A 117 -9.89 29.17 1.94
CA LEU A 117 -9.50 29.11 3.35
C LEU A 117 -8.00 28.94 3.52
N PHE A 118 -7.37 28.07 2.71
CA PHE A 118 -6.00 27.63 2.94
C PHE A 118 -5.02 28.04 1.80
N GLY A 119 -5.52 28.57 0.71
CA GLY A 119 -4.73 28.91 -0.48
C GLY A 119 -4.74 27.81 -1.53
N ASP A 120 -3.82 27.89 -2.50
CA ASP A 120 -3.73 26.92 -3.58
C ASP A 120 -3.17 25.56 -3.11
N GLY A 121 -3.23 24.56 -3.99
CA GLY A 121 -2.77 23.21 -3.68
C GLY A 121 -1.30 23.10 -3.30
N VAL A 122 -0.44 23.98 -3.83
CA VAL A 122 1.00 24.01 -3.52
C VAL A 122 1.22 24.54 -2.10
N LYS A 123 0.53 25.61 -1.74
CA LYS A 123 0.58 26.17 -0.39
C LYS A 123 0.10 25.14 0.62
N ILE A 124 -1.04 24.49 0.38
CA ILE A 124 -1.58 23.45 1.26
C ILE A 124 -0.58 22.28 1.37
N ALA A 125 0.00 21.81 0.26
CA ALA A 125 0.98 20.72 0.27
C ALA A 125 2.22 21.04 1.13
N ASN A 126 2.77 22.27 0.99
CA ASN A 126 3.94 22.69 1.78
C ASN A 126 3.59 22.86 3.27
N GLU A 127 2.41 23.35 3.55
CA GLU A 127 1.93 23.48 4.93
C GLU A 127 1.71 22.11 5.59
N LEU A 128 1.08 21.17 4.88
CA LEU A 128 0.93 19.77 5.35
C LEU A 128 2.28 19.13 5.66
N ARG A 129 3.29 19.29 4.79
CA ARG A 129 4.66 18.79 5.03
C ARG A 129 5.25 19.37 6.31
N ARG A 130 5.09 20.68 6.54
CA ARG A 130 5.57 21.36 7.74
C ARG A 130 4.85 20.82 8.99
N ILE A 131 3.51 20.81 9.00
CA ILE A 131 2.71 20.41 10.16
C ILE A 131 2.91 18.94 10.53
N VAL A 132 2.94 18.03 9.54
CA VAL A 132 3.22 16.61 9.79
C VAL A 132 4.58 16.46 10.46
N ARG A 133 5.61 17.19 10.00
CA ARG A 133 6.93 17.14 10.61
C ARG A 133 6.92 17.69 12.06
N GLU A 134 6.28 18.80 12.28
CA GLU A 134 6.23 19.44 13.62
C GLU A 134 5.44 18.62 14.62
N GLU A 135 4.29 18.06 14.23
CA GLU A 135 3.41 17.35 15.16
C GLU A 135 3.77 15.86 15.34
N THR A 136 4.40 15.24 14.34
CA THR A 136 4.67 13.79 14.39
C THR A 136 6.14 13.41 14.30
N GLY A 137 7.01 14.33 13.90
CA GLY A 137 8.42 14.04 13.60
C GLY A 137 8.64 13.26 12.29
N LEU A 138 7.57 12.94 11.56
CA LEU A 138 7.62 12.27 10.25
C LEU A 138 7.77 13.28 9.12
N THR A 139 8.21 12.84 7.96
CA THR A 139 8.19 13.61 6.73
C THR A 139 7.28 12.98 5.71
N ILE A 140 6.66 13.81 4.87
CA ILE A 140 5.81 13.36 3.77
C ILE A 140 6.27 13.94 2.44
N SER A 141 6.07 13.21 1.35
CA SER A 141 6.17 13.73 -0.01
C SER A 141 4.78 13.94 -0.58
N VAL A 142 4.56 15.07 -1.23
CA VAL A 142 3.24 15.45 -1.74
C VAL A 142 3.28 15.70 -3.23
N GLY A 143 2.42 14.99 -3.96
CA GLY A 143 2.14 15.28 -5.36
C GLY A 143 0.88 16.13 -5.49
N VAL A 144 0.93 17.19 -6.27
CA VAL A 144 -0.19 18.08 -6.56
C VAL A 144 -0.55 17.97 -8.04
N SER A 145 -1.78 17.59 -8.36
CA SER A 145 -2.22 17.45 -9.75
C SER A 145 -3.73 17.64 -9.90
N PHE A 146 -4.24 17.44 -11.10
CA PHE A 146 -5.67 17.55 -11.44
C PHE A 146 -6.40 16.19 -11.42
N CYS A 147 -5.68 15.10 -11.19
CA CYS A 147 -6.25 13.74 -11.06
C CYS A 147 -5.45 12.89 -10.05
N LYS A 148 -6.06 11.82 -9.54
CA LYS A 148 -5.48 10.96 -8.49
C LYS A 148 -4.19 10.30 -8.95
N VAL A 149 -4.17 9.76 -10.17
CA VAL A 149 -3.02 9.00 -10.69
C VAL A 149 -1.77 9.87 -10.83
N PHE A 150 -1.92 11.11 -11.30
CA PHE A 150 -0.76 12.01 -11.44
C PHE A 150 -0.33 12.64 -10.12
N ALA A 151 -1.27 12.84 -9.19
CA ALA A 151 -0.91 13.22 -7.83
C ALA A 151 -0.06 12.12 -7.17
N LYS A 152 -0.41 10.83 -7.35
CA LYS A 152 0.39 9.68 -6.85
C LYS A 152 1.78 9.66 -7.48
N LEU A 153 1.90 9.78 -8.80
CA LEU A 153 3.19 9.89 -9.47
C LEU A 153 4.03 11.06 -8.92
N GLY A 154 3.37 12.20 -8.65
CA GLY A 154 4.04 13.39 -8.09
C GLY A 154 4.64 13.14 -6.71
N SER A 155 3.94 12.42 -5.83
CA SER A 155 4.46 12.10 -4.50
C SER A 155 5.70 11.20 -4.54
N ASP A 156 5.81 10.35 -5.57
CA ASP A 156 6.96 9.45 -5.74
C ASP A 156 8.15 10.11 -6.49
N TYR A 157 7.90 11.19 -7.24
CA TYR A 157 8.85 11.76 -8.21
C TYR A 157 10.11 12.35 -7.58
N LYS A 158 10.00 13.04 -6.43
CA LYS A 158 11.12 13.74 -5.75
C LYS A 158 11.27 13.34 -4.28
N LYS A 159 10.95 12.07 -3.93
CA LYS A 159 11.16 11.60 -2.55
C LYS A 159 12.62 11.71 -2.12
N PRO A 160 12.90 11.99 -0.85
CA PRO A 160 11.96 12.24 0.25
C PRO A 160 11.60 13.72 0.42
N ASP A 161 10.54 13.99 1.18
CA ASP A 161 10.17 15.29 1.74
C ASP A 161 10.12 16.41 0.70
N ALA A 162 9.36 16.21 -0.36
CA ALA A 162 9.24 17.14 -1.47
C ALA A 162 7.78 17.39 -1.86
N THR A 163 7.53 18.52 -2.48
CA THR A 163 6.29 18.83 -3.19
C THR A 163 6.55 18.80 -4.68
N THR A 164 5.81 18.00 -5.43
CA THR A 164 5.90 17.92 -6.91
C THR A 164 4.56 18.33 -7.51
N VAL A 165 4.60 19.17 -8.54
CA VAL A 165 3.39 19.69 -9.21
C VAL A 165 3.34 19.23 -10.66
N PHE A 166 2.29 18.48 -11.01
CA PHE A 166 1.95 18.16 -12.39
C PHE A 166 0.66 18.86 -12.80
N SER A 167 0.82 20.04 -13.45
CA SER A 167 -0.29 20.85 -13.94
C SER A 167 -0.73 20.40 -15.35
N LYS A 168 -1.90 20.84 -15.78
CA LYS A 168 -2.39 20.59 -17.16
C LYS A 168 -1.46 21.12 -18.25
N SER A 169 -0.63 22.11 -17.95
CA SER A 169 0.30 22.71 -18.90
C SER A 169 1.64 21.97 -19.00
N ASN A 170 2.09 21.28 -17.93
CA ASN A 170 3.45 20.72 -17.87
C ASN A 170 3.53 19.19 -17.74
N TRP A 171 2.45 18.49 -17.39
CA TRP A 171 2.48 17.09 -17.01
C TRP A 171 3.09 16.17 -18.08
N LYS A 172 2.82 16.41 -19.37
CA LYS A 172 3.36 15.58 -20.47
C LYS A 172 4.88 15.58 -20.49
N GLN A 173 5.49 16.74 -20.25
CA GLN A 173 6.94 16.90 -20.24
C GLN A 173 7.60 16.03 -19.16
N PHE A 174 6.97 15.91 -18.00
CA PHE A 174 7.54 15.16 -16.86
C PHE A 174 7.08 13.71 -16.81
N ILE A 175 5.82 13.41 -17.12
CA ILE A 175 5.23 12.07 -16.96
C ILE A 175 5.51 11.17 -18.17
N TYR A 176 5.48 11.68 -19.39
CA TYR A 176 5.69 10.85 -20.59
C TYR A 176 7.04 10.13 -20.63
N PRO A 177 8.16 10.72 -20.16
CA PRO A 177 9.45 10.03 -20.12
C PRO A 177 9.55 8.95 -19.04
N LEU A 178 8.68 8.95 -18.04
CA LEU A 178 8.73 7.97 -16.94
C LEU A 178 8.50 6.55 -17.44
N SER A 179 9.07 5.58 -16.73
CA SER A 179 8.82 4.17 -16.98
C SER A 179 7.32 3.87 -16.89
N VAL A 180 6.82 3.01 -17.77
CA VAL A 180 5.45 2.52 -17.68
C VAL A 180 5.18 1.79 -16.35
N ARG A 181 6.24 1.27 -15.72
CA ARG A 181 6.17 0.59 -14.41
C ARG A 181 5.90 1.54 -13.25
N ASP A 182 6.13 2.85 -13.43
CA ASP A 182 5.84 3.85 -12.41
C ASP A 182 4.35 4.20 -12.35
N LEU A 183 3.58 3.83 -13.39
CA LEU A 183 2.15 4.09 -13.43
C LEU A 183 1.40 3.21 -12.44
N LEU A 184 0.48 3.82 -11.71
CA LEU A 184 -0.38 3.12 -10.74
C LEU A 184 -1.04 1.89 -11.37
N PHE A 185 -1.03 0.77 -10.66
CA PHE A 185 -1.53 -0.56 -11.07
C PHE A 185 -0.71 -1.27 -12.16
N VAL A 186 0.43 -0.75 -12.55
CA VAL A 186 1.39 -1.48 -13.40
C VAL A 186 2.35 -2.28 -12.51
N GLY A 187 1.91 -3.46 -12.09
CA GLY A 187 2.77 -4.41 -11.38
C GLY A 187 3.72 -5.16 -12.32
N LYS A 188 4.56 -6.03 -11.77
CA LYS A 188 5.58 -6.76 -12.53
C LYS A 188 5.03 -7.44 -13.79
N LYS A 189 3.98 -8.26 -13.66
CA LYS A 189 3.39 -9.00 -14.81
C LYS A 189 2.86 -8.07 -15.90
N THR A 190 2.13 -7.02 -15.51
CA THR A 190 1.59 -6.04 -16.46
C THR A 190 2.72 -5.26 -17.13
N GLY A 191 3.75 -4.86 -16.38
CA GLY A 191 4.92 -4.17 -16.93
C GLY A 191 5.70 -5.04 -17.91
N ASP A 192 5.96 -6.31 -17.57
CA ASP A 192 6.65 -7.26 -18.46
C ASP A 192 5.88 -7.44 -19.79
N GLU A 193 4.55 -7.52 -19.74
CA GLU A 193 3.72 -7.66 -20.92
C GLU A 193 3.66 -6.38 -21.77
N LEU A 194 3.55 -5.20 -21.14
CA LEU A 194 3.63 -3.92 -21.84
C LEU A 194 4.99 -3.76 -22.55
N GLU A 195 6.09 -4.14 -21.90
CA GLU A 195 7.41 -4.10 -22.52
C GLU A 195 7.55 -5.06 -23.69
N ARG A 196 6.95 -6.25 -23.66
CA ARG A 196 6.86 -7.18 -24.81
C ARG A 196 6.11 -6.56 -25.98
N LEU A 197 5.10 -5.73 -25.71
CA LEU A 197 4.38 -4.96 -26.72
C LEU A 197 5.16 -3.71 -27.20
N GLY A 198 6.40 -3.50 -26.73
CA GLY A 198 7.22 -2.34 -27.07
C GLY A 198 6.91 -1.07 -26.29
N VAL A 199 6.04 -1.17 -25.26
CA VAL A 199 5.61 -0.04 -24.43
C VAL A 199 6.45 0.05 -23.17
N LYS A 200 7.45 0.92 -23.15
CA LYS A 200 8.40 1.10 -22.04
C LYS A 200 8.13 2.36 -21.20
N THR A 201 7.51 3.37 -21.80
CA THR A 201 7.24 4.65 -21.13
C THR A 201 5.75 4.95 -21.07
N ILE A 202 5.35 5.81 -20.11
CA ILE A 202 3.98 6.28 -20.01
C ILE A 202 3.55 7.03 -21.29
N GLY A 203 4.46 7.78 -21.92
CA GLY A 203 4.18 8.46 -23.18
C GLY A 203 3.95 7.51 -24.36
N GLN A 204 4.62 6.35 -24.41
CA GLN A 204 4.33 5.30 -25.37
C GLN A 204 2.97 4.66 -25.10
N LEU A 205 2.64 4.37 -23.83
CA LEU A 205 1.34 3.85 -23.45
C LEU A 205 0.19 4.80 -23.83
N ALA A 206 0.38 6.10 -23.61
CA ALA A 206 -0.61 7.12 -23.93
C ALA A 206 -0.93 7.22 -25.43
N LYS A 207 0.01 6.83 -26.28
CA LYS A 207 -0.10 6.86 -27.75
C LYS A 207 -0.43 5.48 -28.34
N TYR A 208 -0.48 4.43 -27.50
CA TYR A 208 -0.74 3.06 -27.98
C TYR A 208 -2.21 2.89 -28.35
N ASP A 209 -2.50 1.89 -29.19
CA ASP A 209 -3.89 1.58 -29.58
C ASP A 209 -4.66 1.00 -28.38
N GLU A 210 -5.73 1.70 -27.99
CA GLU A 210 -6.57 1.32 -26.87
C GLU A 210 -7.23 -0.05 -27.06
N HIS A 211 -7.64 -0.38 -28.29
CA HIS A 211 -8.27 -1.67 -28.60
C HIS A 211 -7.31 -2.83 -28.39
N ILE A 212 -6.03 -2.64 -28.75
CA ILE A 212 -4.99 -3.65 -28.50
C ILE A 212 -4.76 -3.81 -26.99
N LEU A 213 -4.69 -2.71 -26.23
CA LEU A 213 -4.56 -2.78 -24.76
C LEU A 213 -5.76 -3.50 -24.11
N VAL A 214 -6.97 -3.23 -24.57
CA VAL A 214 -8.17 -3.91 -24.08
C VAL A 214 -8.16 -5.40 -24.44
N ARG A 215 -7.68 -5.78 -25.61
CA ARG A 215 -7.54 -7.19 -26.01
C ARG A 215 -6.57 -7.94 -25.10
N HIS A 216 -5.43 -7.32 -24.71
CA HIS A 216 -4.42 -7.96 -23.87
C HIS A 216 -4.75 -7.93 -22.37
N PHE A 217 -5.32 -6.82 -21.87
CA PHE A 217 -5.47 -6.57 -20.43
C PHE A 217 -6.94 -6.44 -20.00
N GLY A 218 -7.89 -6.55 -20.91
CA GLY A 218 -9.33 -6.36 -20.62
C GLY A 218 -9.62 -4.95 -20.08
N LYS A 219 -10.43 -4.87 -19.03
CA LYS A 219 -10.78 -3.59 -18.38
C LYS A 219 -9.55 -2.81 -17.87
N ALA A 220 -8.51 -3.52 -17.47
CA ALA A 220 -7.26 -2.88 -17.03
C ALA A 220 -6.56 -2.14 -18.19
N GLY A 221 -6.64 -2.65 -19.42
CA GLY A 221 -6.07 -1.97 -20.60
C GLY A 221 -6.70 -0.60 -20.85
N ASN A 222 -8.03 -0.52 -20.82
CA ASN A 222 -8.74 0.78 -20.92
C ASN A 222 -8.35 1.73 -19.78
N MET A 223 -8.33 1.23 -18.56
CA MET A 223 -7.92 2.03 -17.38
C MET A 223 -6.51 2.57 -17.54
N LEU A 224 -5.53 1.75 -17.92
CA LEU A 224 -4.13 2.15 -18.09
C LEU A 224 -3.98 3.20 -19.21
N TYR A 225 -4.68 3.03 -20.35
CA TYR A 225 -4.72 4.02 -21.41
C TYR A 225 -5.23 5.37 -20.91
N ARG A 226 -6.36 5.37 -20.20
CA ARG A 226 -6.94 6.59 -19.62
C ARG A 226 -6.00 7.24 -18.61
N TYR A 227 -5.36 6.46 -17.76
CA TYR A 227 -4.38 6.95 -16.77
C TYR A 227 -3.18 7.60 -17.44
N ALA A 228 -2.60 6.97 -18.47
CA ALA A 228 -1.48 7.52 -19.22
C ALA A 228 -1.82 8.84 -19.93
N ASN A 229 -3.09 9.04 -20.25
CA ASN A 229 -3.60 10.28 -20.88
C ASN A 229 -4.15 11.32 -19.88
N GLY A 230 -4.03 11.09 -18.57
CA GLY A 230 -4.55 12.01 -17.55
C GLY A 230 -6.08 12.12 -17.53
N LEU A 231 -6.77 11.11 -18.04
CA LEU A 231 -8.24 11.03 -18.12
C LEU A 231 -8.86 10.34 -16.89
N ASP A 232 -8.10 10.23 -15.80
CA ASP A 232 -8.61 9.75 -14.52
C ASP A 232 -9.57 10.80 -13.93
N SER A 233 -10.84 10.44 -13.88
CA SER A 233 -11.92 11.28 -13.35
C SER A 233 -12.47 10.78 -12.02
N GLU A 234 -11.88 9.73 -11.45
CA GLU A 234 -12.35 9.15 -10.19
C GLU A 234 -12.33 10.19 -9.06
N PRO A 235 -13.42 10.40 -8.34
CA PRO A 235 -13.44 11.33 -7.21
C PRO A 235 -12.62 10.81 -6.03
N VAL A 236 -12.11 11.72 -5.23
CA VAL A 236 -11.58 11.37 -3.91
C VAL A 236 -12.77 11.13 -2.98
N LYS A 237 -12.79 10.00 -2.29
CA LYS A 237 -13.86 9.64 -1.36
C LYS A 237 -13.88 10.57 -0.16
N SER A 238 -15.08 10.87 0.32
CA SER A 238 -15.26 11.62 1.57
C SER A 238 -15.01 10.72 2.78
N ILE A 239 -14.53 11.32 3.88
CA ILE A 239 -14.40 10.66 5.20
C ILE A 239 -15.74 10.11 5.73
N TYR A 240 -16.86 10.61 5.23
CA TYR A 240 -18.21 10.15 5.58
C TYR A 240 -18.66 8.93 4.77
N GLU A 241 -17.96 8.58 3.68
CA GLU A 241 -18.24 7.39 2.91
C GLU A 241 -17.73 6.14 3.63
N LYS A 242 -18.65 5.34 4.18
CA LYS A 242 -18.32 4.08 4.84
C LYS A 242 -18.14 2.97 3.81
N GLU A 243 -16.92 2.49 3.66
CA GLU A 243 -16.69 1.27 2.88
C GLU A 243 -17.24 0.04 3.61
N LYS A 244 -18.04 -0.75 2.89
CA LYS A 244 -18.50 -2.04 3.41
C LYS A 244 -17.31 -3.02 3.45
N VAL A 245 -17.02 -3.54 4.63
CA VAL A 245 -16.03 -4.62 4.78
C VAL A 245 -16.50 -5.84 4.00
N LYS A 246 -15.75 -6.24 2.99
CA LYS A 246 -16.10 -7.38 2.10
C LYS A 246 -15.62 -8.71 2.66
N SER A 247 -14.49 -8.72 3.35
CA SER A 247 -13.92 -9.93 3.95
C SER A 247 -13.11 -9.59 5.21
N VAL A 248 -12.98 -10.58 6.08
CA VAL A 248 -12.09 -10.56 7.24
C VAL A 248 -11.23 -11.80 7.15
N GLY A 249 -9.92 -11.64 7.10
CA GLY A 249 -8.99 -12.74 6.93
C GLY A 249 -7.75 -12.61 7.81
N ASN A 250 -7.05 -13.72 7.97
CA ASN A 250 -5.71 -13.78 8.51
C ASN A 250 -4.91 -14.83 7.75
N GLY A 251 -3.59 -14.67 7.70
CA GLY A 251 -2.67 -15.62 7.11
C GLY A 251 -1.38 -15.71 7.93
N MET A 252 -0.75 -16.86 7.90
CA MET A 252 0.50 -17.12 8.60
C MET A 252 1.42 -17.95 7.69
N THR A 253 2.69 -17.63 7.70
CA THR A 253 3.73 -18.51 7.20
C THR A 253 4.33 -19.23 8.42
N PHE A 254 4.29 -20.54 8.41
CA PHE A 254 4.75 -21.35 9.55
C PHE A 254 6.28 -21.48 9.52
N ARG A 255 6.88 -21.68 10.70
CA ARG A 255 8.35 -21.86 10.84
C ARG A 255 8.88 -23.06 10.07
N GLN A 256 8.07 -24.11 9.95
CA GLN A 256 8.32 -25.29 9.14
C GLN A 256 7.09 -25.62 8.29
N ASP A 257 7.26 -26.44 7.26
CA ASP A 257 6.15 -26.91 6.45
C ASP A 257 5.23 -27.75 7.32
N LEU A 258 3.93 -27.56 7.18
CA LEU A 258 2.93 -28.38 7.86
C LEU A 258 2.80 -29.71 7.12
N VAL A 259 2.98 -30.80 7.83
CA VAL A 259 2.94 -32.15 7.27
C VAL A 259 1.88 -32.99 7.99
N GLY A 260 0.95 -33.50 7.20
CA GLY A 260 -0.14 -34.33 7.73
C GLY A 260 -1.30 -33.52 8.30
N GLU A 261 -2.34 -34.22 8.68
CA GLU A 261 -3.62 -33.63 9.11
C GLU A 261 -3.50 -32.83 10.40
N GLU A 262 -2.71 -33.33 11.36
CA GLU A 262 -2.61 -32.76 12.71
C GLU A 262 -1.94 -31.37 12.69
N ASP A 263 -0.85 -31.23 11.95
CA ASP A 263 -0.18 -29.93 11.77
C ASP A 263 -1.10 -28.91 11.11
N VAL A 264 -1.76 -29.32 10.00
CA VAL A 264 -2.69 -28.48 9.26
C VAL A 264 -3.88 -28.08 10.14
N ARG A 265 -4.41 -29.00 10.94
CA ARG A 265 -5.47 -28.76 11.92
C ARG A 265 -5.08 -27.67 12.92
N SER A 266 -3.87 -27.77 13.48
CA SER A 266 -3.35 -26.80 14.44
C SER A 266 -3.24 -25.39 13.81
N GLY A 267 -2.74 -25.30 12.58
CA GLY A 267 -2.66 -24.04 11.82
C GLY A 267 -4.04 -23.43 11.55
N ILE A 268 -4.99 -24.24 11.09
CA ILE A 268 -6.37 -23.79 10.84
C ILE A 268 -7.04 -23.31 12.14
N TYR A 269 -6.81 -23.99 13.24
CA TYR A 269 -7.38 -23.61 14.53
C TYR A 269 -6.91 -22.24 14.97
N ALA A 270 -5.61 -21.99 14.96
CA ALA A 270 -5.02 -20.68 15.31
C ALA A 270 -5.55 -19.55 14.42
N LEU A 271 -5.61 -19.78 13.11
CA LEU A 271 -6.10 -18.79 12.16
C LEU A 271 -7.61 -18.53 12.31
N SER A 272 -8.40 -19.58 12.53
CA SER A 272 -9.86 -19.46 12.73
C SER A 272 -10.20 -18.68 13.98
N ASP A 273 -9.47 -18.89 15.08
CA ASP A 273 -9.64 -18.14 16.33
C ASP A 273 -9.35 -16.65 16.12
N SER A 274 -8.28 -16.34 15.40
CA SER A 274 -7.92 -14.97 15.04
C SER A 274 -9.00 -14.30 14.18
N VAL A 275 -9.48 -14.99 13.14
CA VAL A 275 -10.54 -14.46 12.25
C VAL A 275 -11.84 -14.25 13.02
N ALA A 276 -12.26 -15.20 13.84
CA ALA A 276 -13.44 -15.10 14.70
C ALA A 276 -13.35 -13.90 15.66
N ALA A 277 -12.19 -13.69 16.29
CA ALA A 277 -11.95 -12.53 17.15
C ALA A 277 -12.04 -11.20 16.38
N ARG A 278 -11.51 -11.13 15.15
CA ARG A 278 -11.63 -9.95 14.27
C ARG A 278 -13.08 -9.68 13.86
N LEU A 279 -13.86 -10.72 13.54
CA LEU A 279 -15.28 -10.59 13.21
C LEU A 279 -16.07 -10.01 14.40
N ARG A 280 -15.87 -10.56 15.61
CA ARG A 280 -16.52 -10.07 16.83
C ARG A 280 -16.19 -8.62 17.12
N ARG A 281 -14.92 -8.21 17.04
CA ARG A 281 -14.49 -6.81 17.22
C ARG A 281 -15.15 -5.84 16.24
N LYS A 282 -15.48 -6.31 15.04
CA LYS A 282 -16.18 -5.52 14.01
C LYS A 282 -17.70 -5.67 14.05
N ASN A 283 -18.24 -6.43 15.01
CA ASN A 283 -19.66 -6.79 15.07
C ASN A 283 -20.20 -7.38 13.75
N MET A 284 -19.44 -8.28 13.15
CA MET A 284 -19.73 -8.89 11.84
C MET A 284 -19.84 -10.39 11.93
N LYS A 285 -20.62 -10.99 11.01
CA LYS A 285 -20.73 -12.43 10.80
C LYS A 285 -20.29 -12.78 9.37
N CYS A 286 -19.58 -13.88 9.18
CA CYS A 286 -19.28 -14.39 7.84
C CYS A 286 -20.37 -15.35 7.37
N THR A 287 -20.61 -15.38 6.07
CA THR A 287 -21.51 -16.31 5.37
C THR A 287 -20.73 -17.29 4.50
N THR A 288 -19.44 -17.09 4.34
CA THR A 288 -18.55 -17.93 3.54
C THR A 288 -17.22 -18.03 4.25
N VAL A 289 -16.67 -19.23 4.31
CA VAL A 289 -15.31 -19.50 4.76
C VAL A 289 -14.47 -19.87 3.55
N GLN A 290 -13.32 -19.25 3.44
CA GLN A 290 -12.32 -19.53 2.40
C GLN A 290 -10.99 -19.88 3.05
N ILE A 291 -10.31 -20.88 2.54
CA ILE A 291 -8.91 -21.18 2.84
C ILE A 291 -8.05 -20.90 1.61
N LEU A 292 -6.81 -20.48 1.88
CA LEU A 292 -5.74 -20.36 0.90
C LEU A 292 -4.54 -21.13 1.45
N ILE A 293 -4.10 -22.14 0.71
CA ILE A 293 -2.92 -22.94 1.05
C ILE A 293 -1.83 -22.61 0.03
N LYS A 294 -0.64 -22.31 0.52
CA LYS A 294 0.54 -22.09 -0.30
C LYS A 294 1.57 -23.15 0.02
N ASP A 295 2.03 -23.86 -0.99
CA ASP A 295 3.06 -24.88 -0.87
C ASP A 295 4.49 -24.30 -0.79
N PRO A 296 5.52 -25.11 -0.50
CA PRO A 296 6.91 -24.67 -0.46
C PRO A 296 7.44 -24.12 -1.80
N GLN A 297 6.83 -24.49 -2.92
CA GLN A 297 7.14 -23.99 -4.26
C GLN A 297 6.38 -22.68 -4.61
N PHE A 298 5.71 -22.09 -3.60
CA PHE A 298 4.89 -20.88 -3.73
C PHE A 298 3.65 -21.00 -4.63
N LYS A 299 3.24 -22.22 -4.99
CA LYS A 299 1.95 -22.44 -5.64
C LYS A 299 0.84 -22.31 -4.62
N SER A 300 -0.25 -21.68 -5.03
CA SER A 300 -1.39 -21.43 -4.15
C SER A 300 -2.64 -22.11 -4.69
N ILE A 301 -3.37 -22.74 -3.79
CA ILE A 301 -4.71 -23.24 -4.04
C ILE A 301 -5.68 -22.58 -3.07
N SER A 302 -6.90 -22.33 -3.53
CA SER A 302 -7.97 -21.82 -2.67
C SER A 302 -9.21 -22.67 -2.78
N ARG A 303 -9.94 -22.77 -1.70
CA ARG A 303 -11.25 -23.43 -1.58
C ARG A 303 -12.15 -22.56 -0.74
N GLN A 304 -13.44 -22.57 -1.02
CA GLN A 304 -14.42 -21.86 -0.22
C GLN A 304 -15.71 -22.65 -0.06
N LYS A 305 -16.38 -22.41 1.07
CA LYS A 305 -17.67 -23.02 1.41
C LYS A 305 -18.62 -21.94 1.92
N LYS A 306 -19.84 -21.91 1.37
CA LYS A 306 -20.93 -21.11 1.91
C LYS A 306 -21.50 -21.82 3.14
N LEU A 307 -21.70 -21.08 4.22
CA LEU A 307 -22.28 -21.58 5.46
C LEU A 307 -23.81 -21.55 5.39
N GLU A 308 -24.47 -22.46 6.08
CA GLU A 308 -25.92 -22.48 6.21
C GLU A 308 -26.45 -21.26 6.97
N LYS A 309 -25.73 -20.86 8.02
CA LYS A 309 -26.08 -19.68 8.85
C LYS A 309 -24.89 -18.77 9.02
N PRO A 310 -25.10 -17.43 9.03
CA PRO A 310 -24.05 -16.47 9.32
C PRO A 310 -23.48 -16.67 10.72
N THR A 311 -22.15 -16.74 10.85
CA THR A 311 -21.48 -16.99 12.14
C THR A 311 -20.26 -16.10 12.36
N TYR A 312 -19.88 -15.93 13.62
CA TYR A 312 -18.58 -15.46 14.10
C TYR A 312 -17.98 -16.43 15.12
N VAL A 313 -18.60 -17.61 15.24
CA VAL A 313 -18.17 -18.64 16.20
C VAL A 313 -16.95 -19.37 15.63
N SER A 314 -15.88 -19.42 16.40
CA SER A 314 -14.61 -20.02 15.99
C SER A 314 -14.76 -21.47 15.57
N ARG A 315 -15.55 -22.26 16.31
CA ARG A 315 -15.81 -23.68 16.01
C ARG A 315 -16.44 -23.88 14.64
N ASP A 316 -17.42 -23.05 14.27
CA ASP A 316 -18.13 -23.17 12.99
C ASP A 316 -17.18 -22.85 11.82
N ILE A 317 -16.37 -21.79 11.98
CA ILE A 317 -15.34 -21.40 10.99
C ILE A 317 -14.28 -22.50 10.85
N ARG A 318 -13.83 -23.06 11.97
CA ARG A 318 -12.87 -24.18 12.01
C ARG A 318 -13.37 -25.41 11.25
N ASN A 319 -14.60 -25.85 11.60
CA ASN A 319 -15.19 -27.03 10.95
C ASN A 319 -15.31 -26.85 9.44
N ALA A 320 -15.84 -25.69 9.00
CA ALA A 320 -15.94 -25.38 7.59
C ALA A 320 -14.56 -25.29 6.89
N ALA A 321 -13.54 -24.76 7.57
CA ALA A 321 -12.19 -24.70 7.03
C ALA A 321 -11.52 -26.07 6.92
N MET A 322 -11.72 -26.96 7.91
CA MET A 322 -11.21 -28.33 7.87
C MET A 322 -11.83 -29.18 6.76
N GLU A 323 -13.10 -28.97 6.44
CA GLU A 323 -13.76 -29.67 5.31
C GLU A 323 -13.22 -29.26 3.93
N LEU A 324 -12.45 -28.17 3.85
CA LEU A 324 -11.89 -27.62 2.61
C LEU A 324 -10.43 -28.03 2.36
N VAL A 325 -9.79 -28.68 3.34
CA VAL A 325 -8.44 -29.25 3.23
C VAL A 325 -8.49 -30.59 2.55
#